data_d543c25a98819d3080ea556cecc5426f
#
_entry.id   d543c25a98819d3080ea556cecc5426f
#
_cell.length_a   1.000
_cell.length_b   1.000
_cell.length_c   1.000
_cell.angle_alpha   90.00
_cell.angle_beta   90.00
_cell.angle_gamma   90.00
#
_symmetry.space_group_name_H-M   'P 1'
#
loop_
_entity.id
_entity.type
_entity.pdbx_description
1 polymer ?
#
loop_
_entity_poly.entity_id
_entity_poly.type
_entity_poly.pdbx_seq_one_letter_code
_entity_poly.pdbx_strand_id
1 'polypeptide(L)'
;MSLSTEGAFSIKEKNVYSNRSETRLNGNAFQLALKQEPISIGKINLGFGVTHWQKGSDFRPLSRDRDVDFNESWDMTVDKQENGESLSSLKSQFNVGNRIKGDVNLSRFEQGNQSKNRSEIDLNYKGSFINEAKARWNKVQSDIAFQEIEGHIRLFKGSINPFVTLIHEMRDKAYRFDDILIGIDYTKKNGSISIGFGQREDLKASFLEPSRMEKTQIGKTIQMDFNSKQSSGWRHSWMFRQRIQENNAGEIQNNFSTMRGILNFRKHTSPLQADLVLNAQNGLNESRAVVYDSIGVGLGHYRYDPLLNEYIRDKKIGRAHV
;
A
#
# COMPACT_ATOMS: atom_id res chain seq x y z
N MET A 1 -3.87 -32.27 5.68
CA MET A 1 -2.67 -31.61 6.19
C MET A 1 -1.56 -31.78 5.19
N SER A 2 -0.88 -30.70 4.78
CA SER A 2 0.25 -30.73 3.84
C SER A 2 1.48 -30.04 4.48
N LEU A 3 2.64 -30.57 4.19
CA LEU A 3 3.94 -30.01 4.57
C LEU A 3 4.75 -29.77 3.30
N SER A 4 5.30 -28.60 3.13
CA SER A 4 6.23 -28.27 2.06
C SER A 4 7.50 -27.66 2.62
N THR A 5 8.62 -28.00 2.02
CA THR A 5 9.95 -27.46 2.36
C THR A 5 10.66 -27.09 1.08
N GLU A 6 11.37 -25.96 1.11
CA GLU A 6 12.18 -25.49 0.01
C GLU A 6 13.51 -24.98 0.53
N GLY A 7 14.60 -25.27 -0.18
CA GLY A 7 15.93 -24.75 0.10
C GLY A 7 16.55 -24.18 -1.15
N ALA A 8 17.25 -23.06 -1.03
CA ALA A 8 17.94 -22.40 -2.14
C ALA A 8 19.36 -21.98 -1.71
N PHE A 9 20.27 -22.04 -2.68
CA PHE A 9 21.65 -21.59 -2.52
C PHE A 9 21.97 -20.58 -3.60
N SER A 10 22.74 -19.56 -3.24
CA SER A 10 23.28 -18.60 -4.20
C SER A 10 24.77 -18.45 -4.02
N ILE A 11 25.48 -18.34 -5.14
CA ILE A 11 26.91 -18.04 -5.17
C ILE A 11 27.08 -16.76 -5.97
N LYS A 12 27.63 -15.73 -5.34
CA LYS A 12 27.96 -14.47 -5.99
C LYS A 12 29.44 -14.22 -5.97
N GLU A 13 30.04 -14.07 -7.13
CA GLU A 13 31.43 -13.63 -7.27
C GLU A 13 31.46 -12.11 -7.43
N LYS A 14 32.19 -11.42 -6.54
CA LYS A 14 32.39 -9.97 -6.61
C LYS A 14 33.27 -9.56 -7.78
N ASN A 15 34.18 -10.45 -8.19
CA ASN A 15 35.08 -10.23 -9.31
C ASN A 15 35.25 -11.51 -10.12
N VAL A 16 34.62 -11.57 -11.28
CA VAL A 16 34.60 -12.74 -12.18
C VAL A 16 36.01 -13.07 -12.75
N TYR A 17 36.91 -12.07 -12.74
CA TYR A 17 38.28 -12.22 -13.23
C TYR A 17 39.31 -12.57 -12.16
N SER A 18 38.87 -12.73 -10.91
CA SER A 18 39.76 -13.07 -9.78
C SER A 18 39.58 -14.51 -9.37
N ASN A 19 40.66 -15.30 -9.35
CA ASN A 19 40.68 -16.66 -8.82
C ASN A 19 40.77 -16.72 -7.29
N ARG A 20 40.68 -15.58 -6.57
CA ARG A 20 40.74 -15.56 -5.12
C ARG A 20 39.40 -15.96 -4.50
N SER A 21 39.40 -16.96 -3.65
CA SER A 21 38.19 -17.45 -2.93
C SER A 21 37.52 -16.39 -2.02
N GLU A 22 38.25 -15.38 -1.59
CA GLU A 22 37.77 -14.27 -0.76
C GLU A 22 36.73 -13.37 -1.45
N THR A 23 36.53 -13.52 -2.78
CA THR A 23 35.55 -12.77 -3.54
C THR A 23 34.18 -13.47 -3.67
N ARG A 24 34.08 -14.71 -3.19
CA ARG A 24 32.84 -15.51 -3.29
C ARG A 24 31.98 -15.30 -2.06
N LEU A 25 30.73 -14.93 -2.27
CA LEU A 25 29.69 -14.87 -1.25
C LEU A 25 28.74 -16.06 -1.47
N ASN A 26 28.65 -16.93 -0.47
CA ASN A 26 27.76 -18.08 -0.47
C ASN A 26 26.57 -17.77 0.41
N GLY A 27 25.38 -17.70 -0.18
CA GLY A 27 24.14 -17.45 0.52
C GLY A 27 23.23 -18.66 0.51
N ASN A 28 22.43 -18.82 1.55
CA ASN A 28 21.40 -19.84 1.65
C ASN A 28 20.06 -19.22 2.03
N ALA A 29 18.99 -19.87 1.61
CA ALA A 29 17.64 -19.58 2.04
C ALA A 29 16.88 -20.88 2.28
N PHE A 30 15.92 -20.84 3.19
CA PHE A 30 15.11 -21.98 3.55
C PHE A 30 13.67 -21.53 3.81
N GLN A 31 12.70 -22.36 3.38
CA GLN A 31 11.28 -22.15 3.65
C GLN A 31 10.64 -23.45 4.12
N LEU A 32 9.78 -23.34 5.13
CA LEU A 32 8.91 -24.39 5.64
C LEU A 32 7.47 -23.88 5.63
N ALA A 33 6.53 -24.66 5.11
CA ALA A 33 5.11 -24.36 5.20
C ALA A 33 4.32 -25.59 5.59
N LEU A 34 3.49 -25.43 6.62
CA LEU A 34 2.54 -26.41 7.10
C LEU A 34 1.14 -25.87 6.91
N LYS A 35 0.26 -26.58 6.21
CA LYS A 35 -1.12 -26.17 5.96
C LYS A 35 -2.08 -27.28 6.36
N GLN A 36 -3.08 -26.91 7.15
CA GLN A 36 -4.24 -27.74 7.45
C GLN A 36 -5.41 -27.30 6.59
N GLU A 37 -5.95 -28.19 5.80
CA GLU A 37 -7.20 -27.95 5.06
C GLU A 37 -8.35 -27.67 6.04
N PRO A 38 -9.36 -26.86 5.64
CA PRO A 38 -10.43 -26.49 6.54
C PRO A 38 -11.16 -27.71 7.13
N ILE A 39 -11.31 -27.73 8.43
CA ILE A 39 -12.07 -28.74 9.18
C ILE A 39 -13.44 -28.14 9.46
N SER A 40 -14.50 -28.91 9.13
CA SER A 40 -15.90 -28.51 9.37
C SER A 40 -16.37 -28.98 10.75
N ILE A 41 -16.75 -28.03 11.60
CA ILE A 41 -17.35 -28.27 12.91
C ILE A 41 -18.72 -27.63 12.92
N GLY A 42 -19.75 -28.39 12.59
CA GLY A 42 -21.12 -27.88 12.41
C GLY A 42 -21.21 -26.86 11.28
N LYS A 43 -21.50 -25.58 11.61
CA LYS A 43 -21.55 -24.48 10.62
C LYS A 43 -20.26 -23.71 10.47
N ILE A 44 -19.21 -24.11 11.19
CA ILE A 44 -17.92 -23.43 11.21
C ILE A 44 -16.92 -24.28 10.42
N ASN A 45 -16.25 -23.68 9.46
CA ASN A 45 -15.07 -24.24 8.79
C ASN A 45 -13.85 -23.47 9.27
N LEU A 46 -12.85 -24.19 9.78
CA LEU A 46 -11.63 -23.62 10.34
C LEU A 46 -10.41 -24.24 9.66
N GLY A 47 -9.59 -23.42 9.04
CA GLY A 47 -8.29 -23.79 8.47
C GLY A 47 -7.17 -23.02 9.14
N PHE A 48 -5.97 -23.57 9.18
CA PHE A 48 -4.78 -22.88 9.68
C PHE A 48 -3.54 -23.28 8.89
N GLY A 49 -2.56 -22.42 8.91
CA GLY A 49 -1.26 -22.65 8.29
C GLY A 49 -0.15 -21.93 9.05
N VAL A 50 1.01 -22.55 9.08
CA VAL A 50 2.24 -21.98 9.64
C VAL A 50 3.25 -21.91 8.51
N THR A 51 3.90 -20.76 8.35
CA THR A 51 5.01 -20.63 7.41
C THR A 51 6.20 -20.01 8.13
N HIS A 52 7.35 -20.49 7.78
CA HIS A 52 8.63 -19.92 8.22
C HIS A 52 9.58 -19.89 7.04
N TRP A 53 10.18 -18.73 6.77
CA TRP A 53 11.29 -18.64 5.86
C TRP A 53 12.45 -17.87 6.51
N GLN A 54 13.64 -18.24 6.10
CA GLN A 54 14.88 -17.62 6.54
C GLN A 54 15.81 -17.43 5.35
N LYS A 55 16.48 -16.30 5.31
CA LYS A 55 17.44 -15.93 4.28
C LYS A 55 18.72 -15.42 4.92
N GLY A 56 19.85 -15.99 4.56
CA GLY A 56 21.16 -15.52 4.99
C GLY A 56 21.52 -14.16 4.37
N SER A 57 22.41 -13.42 5.02
CA SER A 57 22.87 -12.09 4.57
C SER A 57 23.44 -12.08 3.14
N ASP A 58 24.12 -13.17 2.77
CA ASP A 58 24.78 -13.29 1.47
C ASP A 58 23.93 -13.91 0.38
N PHE A 59 22.69 -14.35 0.72
CA PHE A 59 21.78 -14.90 -0.26
C PHE A 59 21.30 -13.83 -1.24
N ARG A 60 21.34 -14.14 -2.53
CA ARG A 60 20.89 -13.27 -3.60
C ARG A 60 19.92 -14.02 -4.50
N PRO A 61 18.62 -13.74 -4.41
CA PRO A 61 17.62 -14.35 -5.29
C PRO A 61 17.79 -13.87 -6.73
N LEU A 62 17.46 -14.73 -7.69
CA LEU A 62 17.49 -14.40 -9.12
C LEU A 62 16.33 -13.49 -9.53
N SER A 63 15.24 -13.53 -8.78
CA SER A 63 14.06 -12.70 -9.01
C SER A 63 13.63 -12.06 -7.70
N ARG A 64 12.67 -11.16 -7.77
CA ARG A 64 12.09 -10.55 -6.57
C ARG A 64 11.43 -11.63 -5.71
N ASP A 65 11.87 -11.73 -4.48
CA ASP A 65 11.42 -12.72 -3.47
C ASP A 65 10.41 -12.17 -2.47
N ARG A 66 10.09 -10.87 -2.56
CA ARG A 66 9.13 -10.18 -1.68
C ARG A 66 8.03 -9.52 -2.49
N ASP A 67 6.86 -9.38 -1.89
CA ASP A 67 5.76 -8.59 -2.43
C ASP A 67 6.17 -7.12 -2.65
N VAL A 68 5.49 -6.43 -3.57
CA VAL A 68 5.82 -5.05 -3.95
C VAL A 68 5.75 -4.11 -2.76
N ASP A 69 4.75 -4.31 -1.93
CA ASP A 69 4.35 -3.53 -0.76
C ASP A 69 4.86 -4.11 0.58
N PHE A 70 5.82 -5.07 0.51
CA PHE A 70 6.36 -5.71 1.71
C PHE A 70 6.89 -4.69 2.72
N ASN A 71 7.72 -3.74 2.26
CA ASN A 71 8.31 -2.73 3.14
C ASN A 71 7.25 -1.82 3.76
N GLU A 72 6.25 -1.40 2.98
CA GLU A 72 5.14 -0.59 3.44
C GLU A 72 4.29 -1.36 4.48
N SER A 73 3.94 -2.61 4.16
CA SER A 73 3.14 -3.47 5.03
C SER A 73 3.81 -3.81 6.37
N TRP A 74 5.13 -3.70 6.45
CA TRP A 74 5.92 -3.90 7.65
C TRP A 74 6.42 -2.60 8.27
N ASP A 75 5.98 -1.44 7.75
CA ASP A 75 6.44 -0.12 8.18
C ASP A 75 7.97 -0.02 8.23
N MET A 76 8.61 -0.44 7.12
CA MET A 76 10.06 -0.47 7.02
C MET A 76 10.55 0.62 6.08
N THR A 77 11.61 1.31 6.50
CA THR A 77 12.42 2.10 5.58
C THR A 77 13.21 1.16 4.68
N VAL A 78 13.45 1.57 3.43
CA VAL A 78 14.24 0.78 2.48
C VAL A 78 15.69 0.76 2.94
N ASP A 79 16.01 -0.19 3.81
CA ASP A 79 17.39 -0.39 4.26
C ASP A 79 18.14 -1.40 3.39
N LYS A 80 19.45 -1.23 3.35
CA LYS A 80 20.36 -2.13 2.64
C LYS A 80 20.22 -3.55 3.17
N GLN A 81 20.02 -4.50 2.27
CA GLN A 81 19.90 -5.95 2.56
C GLN A 81 21.21 -6.59 3.05
N GLU A 82 21.87 -5.99 4.02
CA GLU A 82 23.17 -6.51 4.49
C GLU A 82 23.06 -7.55 5.60
N ASN A 83 21.86 -7.73 6.18
CA ASN A 83 21.61 -8.64 7.29
C ASN A 83 20.72 -9.80 6.88
N GLY A 84 20.94 -10.95 7.52
CA GLY A 84 20.03 -12.09 7.38
C GLY A 84 18.62 -11.75 7.88
N GLU A 85 17.64 -12.42 7.32
CA GLU A 85 16.22 -12.15 7.54
C GLU A 85 15.47 -13.43 7.82
N SER A 86 14.44 -13.33 8.65
CA SER A 86 13.46 -14.40 8.83
C SER A 86 12.05 -13.87 8.98
N LEU A 87 11.07 -14.63 8.49
CA LEU A 87 9.64 -14.37 8.69
C LEU A 87 8.95 -15.66 9.13
N SER A 88 8.32 -15.59 10.28
CA SER A 88 7.40 -16.62 10.76
C SER A 88 5.98 -16.11 10.70
N SER A 89 5.03 -16.88 10.20
CA SER A 89 3.63 -16.50 10.21
C SER A 89 2.70 -17.65 10.55
N LEU A 90 1.68 -17.36 11.33
CA LEU A 90 0.54 -18.21 11.64
C LEU A 90 -0.69 -17.58 11.02
N LYS A 91 -1.31 -18.28 10.07
CA LYS A 91 -2.56 -17.88 9.43
C LYS A 91 -3.70 -18.79 9.87
N SER A 92 -4.84 -18.21 10.19
CA SER A 92 -6.08 -18.93 10.48
C SER A 92 -7.19 -18.34 9.63
N GLN A 93 -7.98 -19.20 9.00
CA GLN A 93 -9.15 -18.82 8.22
C GLN A 93 -10.38 -19.49 8.81
N PHE A 94 -11.45 -18.73 8.98
CA PHE A 94 -12.71 -19.29 9.44
C PHE A 94 -13.90 -18.79 8.63
N ASN A 95 -14.88 -19.68 8.46
CA ASN A 95 -16.15 -19.34 7.83
C ASN A 95 -17.28 -19.82 8.74
N VAL A 96 -18.27 -18.97 8.99
CA VAL A 96 -19.48 -19.35 9.74
C VAL A 96 -20.68 -19.33 8.81
N GLY A 97 -21.07 -20.50 8.36
CA GLY A 97 -22.04 -20.65 7.27
C GLY A 97 -21.59 -19.89 6.02
N ASN A 98 -22.57 -19.24 5.34
CA ASN A 98 -22.29 -18.43 4.14
C ASN A 98 -22.23 -16.92 4.44
N ARG A 99 -22.27 -16.53 5.73
CA ARG A 99 -22.46 -15.13 6.11
C ARG A 99 -21.18 -14.47 6.59
N ILE A 100 -20.36 -15.17 7.36
CA ILE A 100 -19.16 -14.61 7.96
C ILE A 100 -17.95 -15.34 7.43
N LYS A 101 -16.95 -14.58 7.01
CA LYS A 101 -15.60 -15.07 6.69
C LYS A 101 -14.61 -14.23 7.44
N GLY A 102 -13.60 -14.87 7.99
CA GLY A 102 -12.51 -14.15 8.68
C GLY A 102 -11.17 -14.81 8.44
N ASP A 103 -10.17 -13.97 8.39
CA ASP A 103 -8.76 -14.33 8.27
C ASP A 103 -8.01 -13.65 9.41
N VAL A 104 -7.15 -14.40 10.08
CA VAL A 104 -6.23 -13.89 11.11
C VAL A 104 -4.83 -14.27 10.71
N ASN A 105 -3.92 -13.30 10.70
CA ASN A 105 -2.52 -13.51 10.39
C ASN A 105 -1.66 -12.89 11.49
N LEU A 106 -0.89 -13.72 12.17
CA LEU A 106 0.10 -13.32 13.16
C LEU A 106 1.48 -13.60 12.60
N SER A 107 2.32 -12.59 12.49
CA SER A 107 3.62 -12.73 11.85
C SER A 107 4.70 -12.03 12.64
N ARG A 108 5.90 -12.59 12.59
CA ARG A 108 7.11 -12.01 13.16
C ARG A 108 8.20 -11.97 12.11
N PHE A 109 8.70 -10.79 11.85
CA PHE A 109 9.80 -10.50 10.94
C PHE A 109 11.03 -10.10 11.75
N GLU A 110 12.18 -10.66 11.40
CA GLU A 110 13.46 -10.35 12.01
C GLU A 110 14.48 -10.01 10.93
N GLN A 111 15.25 -8.95 11.13
CA GLN A 111 16.34 -8.53 10.25
C GLN A 111 17.48 -7.98 11.09
N GLY A 112 18.60 -8.70 11.13
CA GLY A 112 19.70 -8.34 12.04
C GLY A 112 19.25 -8.33 13.49
N ASN A 113 19.38 -7.15 14.14
CA ASN A 113 18.97 -6.95 15.54
C ASN A 113 17.54 -6.39 15.67
N GLN A 114 16.85 -6.17 14.56
CA GLN A 114 15.49 -5.65 14.59
C GLN A 114 14.46 -6.78 14.51
N SER A 115 13.41 -6.66 15.28
CA SER A 115 12.28 -7.58 15.28
C SER A 115 10.97 -6.80 15.24
N LYS A 116 10.06 -7.21 14.38
CA LYS A 116 8.73 -6.63 14.24
C LYS A 116 7.68 -7.72 14.33
N ASN A 117 6.61 -7.47 15.09
CA ASN A 117 5.45 -8.34 15.13
C ASN A 117 4.29 -7.68 14.40
N ARG A 118 3.62 -8.42 13.54
CA ARG A 118 2.44 -7.97 12.80
C ARG A 118 1.25 -8.83 13.15
N SER A 119 0.14 -8.19 13.45
CA SER A 119 -1.16 -8.82 13.64
C SER A 119 -2.13 -8.22 12.66
N GLU A 120 -2.82 -9.07 11.90
CA GLU A 120 -3.78 -8.68 10.87
C GLU A 120 -5.06 -9.50 11.03
N ILE A 121 -6.20 -8.84 10.99
CA ILE A 121 -7.52 -9.47 11.06
C ILE A 121 -8.37 -8.88 9.94
N ASP A 122 -8.88 -9.74 9.08
CA ASP A 122 -9.85 -9.40 8.05
C ASP A 122 -11.18 -10.10 8.34
N LEU A 123 -12.27 -9.35 8.39
CA LEU A 123 -13.61 -9.85 8.61
C LEU A 123 -14.53 -9.41 7.48
N ASN A 124 -15.29 -10.34 6.96
CA ASN A 124 -16.31 -10.11 5.94
C ASN A 124 -17.65 -10.69 6.40
N TYR A 125 -18.68 -9.87 6.37
CA TYR A 125 -20.05 -10.27 6.66
C TYR A 125 -20.96 -10.00 5.47
N LYS A 126 -21.90 -10.92 5.19
CA LYS A 126 -22.97 -10.77 4.19
C LYS A 126 -24.30 -11.19 4.79
N GLY A 127 -25.29 -10.32 4.70
CA GLY A 127 -26.61 -10.55 5.25
C GLY A 127 -27.74 -9.92 4.43
N SER A 128 -28.93 -9.84 5.01
CA SER A 128 -30.11 -9.26 4.36
C SER A 128 -30.21 -7.75 4.58
N PHE A 129 -30.10 -7.30 5.81
CA PHE A 129 -30.16 -5.88 6.18
C PHE A 129 -28.78 -5.20 5.95
N ILE A 130 -27.70 -5.75 6.49
CA ILE A 130 -26.35 -5.39 6.12
C ILE A 130 -25.98 -6.25 4.93
N ASN A 131 -26.02 -5.66 3.73
CA ASN A 131 -25.70 -6.37 2.50
C ASN A 131 -24.25 -6.88 2.52
N GLU A 132 -23.33 -6.02 2.94
CA GLU A 132 -21.91 -6.31 3.10
C GLU A 132 -21.33 -5.49 4.23
N ALA A 133 -20.52 -6.10 5.08
CA ALA A 133 -19.63 -5.39 5.98
C ALA A 133 -18.24 -6.01 5.90
N LYS A 134 -17.22 -5.16 5.79
CA LYS A 134 -15.80 -5.53 5.82
C LYS A 134 -15.13 -4.76 6.94
N ALA A 135 -14.28 -5.43 7.66
CA ALA A 135 -13.40 -4.80 8.64
C ALA A 135 -12.00 -5.38 8.50
N ARG A 136 -11.00 -4.54 8.44
CA ARG A 136 -9.59 -4.90 8.50
C ARG A 136 -8.95 -4.19 9.67
N TRP A 137 -8.16 -4.90 10.40
CA TRP A 137 -7.27 -4.36 11.42
C TRP A 137 -5.87 -4.88 11.16
N ASN A 138 -4.91 -3.97 11.09
CA ASN A 138 -3.49 -4.27 10.92
C ASN A 138 -2.70 -3.51 11.97
N LYS A 139 -1.83 -4.20 12.67
CA LYS A 139 -0.93 -3.60 13.67
C LYS A 139 0.47 -4.17 13.49
N VAL A 140 1.44 -3.28 13.34
CA VAL A 140 2.86 -3.60 13.36
C VAL A 140 3.46 -3.03 14.64
N GLN A 141 4.04 -3.89 15.45
CA GLN A 141 4.66 -3.52 16.71
C GLN A 141 6.18 -3.65 16.59
N SER A 142 6.85 -2.54 16.79
CA SER A 142 8.30 -2.38 16.88
C SER A 142 8.57 -1.29 17.93
N ASP A 143 9.70 -0.62 17.88
CA ASP A 143 10.00 0.56 18.73
C ASP A 143 9.00 1.70 18.51
N ILE A 144 8.45 1.79 17.30
CA ILE A 144 7.37 2.70 16.92
C ILE A 144 6.22 1.85 16.40
N ALA A 145 5.05 1.89 17.08
CA ALA A 145 3.90 1.12 16.65
C ALA A 145 3.18 1.80 15.49
N PHE A 146 2.80 0.99 14.50
CA PHE A 146 1.91 1.36 13.40
C PHE A 146 0.60 0.59 13.55
N GLN A 147 -0.53 1.25 13.36
CA GLN A 147 -1.86 0.65 13.38
C GLN A 147 -2.74 1.24 12.29
N GLU A 148 -3.49 0.36 11.64
CA GLU A 148 -4.47 0.70 10.61
C GLU A 148 -5.77 -0.06 10.89
N ILE A 149 -6.90 0.64 10.79
CA ILE A 149 -8.24 0.07 10.91
C ILE A 149 -9.04 0.56 9.71
N GLU A 150 -9.56 -0.35 8.94
CA GLU A 150 -10.47 -0.06 7.84
C GLU A 150 -11.84 -0.70 8.12
N GLY A 151 -12.89 0.03 7.88
CA GLY A 151 -14.27 -0.47 7.97
C GLY A 151 -15.07 -0.03 6.74
N HIS A 152 -15.83 -0.96 6.17
CA HIS A 152 -16.79 -0.65 5.11
C HIS A 152 -18.10 -1.37 5.38
N ILE A 153 -19.20 -0.63 5.39
CA ILE A 153 -20.55 -1.17 5.60
C ILE A 153 -21.42 -0.70 4.45
N ARG A 154 -22.09 -1.62 3.80
CA ARG A 154 -23.14 -1.37 2.78
C ARG A 154 -24.46 -1.91 3.29
N LEU A 155 -25.45 -1.04 3.37
CA LEU A 155 -26.78 -1.39 3.84
C LEU A 155 -27.68 -1.82 2.69
N PHE A 156 -28.71 -2.58 3.02
CA PHE A 156 -29.79 -3.06 2.17
C PHE A 156 -29.31 -3.85 0.93
N LYS A 157 -30.14 -4.80 0.54
CA LYS A 157 -29.92 -5.59 -0.67
C LYS A 157 -30.94 -5.15 -1.72
N GLY A 158 -30.61 -4.15 -2.50
CA GLY A 158 -31.52 -3.57 -3.49
C GLY A 158 -30.79 -2.75 -4.55
N SER A 159 -31.56 -1.91 -5.26
CA SER A 159 -30.98 -1.00 -6.25
C SER A 159 -30.28 0.20 -5.62
N ILE A 160 -30.68 0.58 -4.41
CA ILE A 160 -30.10 1.70 -3.65
C ILE A 160 -29.44 1.12 -2.41
N ASN A 161 -28.16 1.37 -2.25
CA ASN A 161 -27.36 0.81 -1.16
C ASN A 161 -26.53 1.95 -0.52
N PRO A 162 -26.99 2.52 0.59
CA PRO A 162 -26.15 3.44 1.37
C PRO A 162 -24.90 2.71 1.90
N PHE A 163 -23.78 3.41 1.92
CA PHE A 163 -22.54 2.87 2.47
C PHE A 163 -21.80 3.87 3.34
N VAL A 164 -20.98 3.33 4.23
CA VAL A 164 -20.01 4.09 5.05
C VAL A 164 -18.69 3.37 4.96
N THR A 165 -17.62 4.13 4.75
CA THR A 165 -16.22 3.67 4.85
C THR A 165 -15.52 4.49 5.91
N LEU A 166 -14.77 3.81 6.77
CA LEU A 166 -13.98 4.40 7.85
C LEU A 166 -12.54 3.91 7.68
N ILE A 167 -11.58 4.83 7.76
CA ILE A 167 -10.16 4.49 7.78
C ILE A 167 -9.54 5.26 8.94
N HIS A 168 -8.89 4.53 9.81
CA HIS A 168 -8.09 5.07 10.90
C HIS A 168 -6.67 4.54 10.77
N GLU A 169 -5.70 5.42 10.68
CA GLU A 169 -4.29 5.06 10.63
C GLU A 169 -3.51 5.90 11.64
N MET A 170 -2.63 5.24 12.36
CA MET A 170 -1.80 5.87 13.37
C MET A 170 -0.40 5.28 13.37
N ARG A 171 0.58 6.15 13.44
CA ARG A 171 1.97 5.83 13.73
C ARG A 171 2.39 6.59 14.96
N ASP A 172 2.75 5.87 16.00
CA ASP A 172 3.11 6.46 17.29
C ASP A 172 4.16 7.56 17.15
N LYS A 173 3.94 8.67 17.84
CA LYS A 173 4.86 9.83 17.85
C LYS A 173 5.17 10.45 16.49
N ALA A 174 4.38 10.14 15.47
CA ALA A 174 4.57 10.68 14.12
C ALA A 174 3.28 11.33 13.60
N TYR A 175 2.27 10.53 13.30
CA TYR A 175 1.01 11.02 12.72
C TYR A 175 -0.16 10.10 13.05
N ARG A 176 -1.36 10.67 12.88
CA ARG A 176 -2.63 9.95 12.86
C ARG A 176 -3.53 10.59 11.81
N PHE A 177 -4.33 9.79 11.11
CA PHE A 177 -5.47 10.33 10.39
C PHE A 177 -6.72 9.49 10.58
N ASP A 178 -7.86 10.17 10.51
CA ASP A 178 -9.19 9.58 10.52
C ASP A 178 -9.91 10.01 9.24
N ASP A 179 -10.36 9.06 8.43
CA ASP A 179 -11.09 9.32 7.17
C ASP A 179 -12.46 8.64 7.25
N ILE A 180 -13.51 9.40 6.98
CA ILE A 180 -14.88 8.91 6.88
C ILE A 180 -15.43 9.27 5.52
N LEU A 181 -16.02 8.30 4.83
CA LEU A 181 -16.73 8.48 3.58
C LEU A 181 -18.13 7.89 3.70
N ILE A 182 -19.14 8.70 3.43
CA ILE A 182 -20.56 8.29 3.42
C ILE A 182 -21.08 8.46 2.01
N GLY A 183 -21.84 7.49 1.52
CA GLY A 183 -22.36 7.58 0.16
C GLY A 183 -23.52 6.64 -0.12
N ILE A 184 -23.91 6.67 -1.39
CA ILE A 184 -25.00 5.86 -1.91
C ILE A 184 -24.56 5.24 -3.23
N ASP A 185 -24.72 3.94 -3.33
CA ASP A 185 -24.61 3.17 -4.56
C ASP A 185 -26.00 2.95 -5.15
N TYR A 186 -26.18 3.29 -6.40
CA TYR A 186 -27.36 2.93 -7.18
C TYR A 186 -26.97 1.94 -8.27
N THR A 187 -27.54 0.76 -8.23
CA THR A 187 -27.21 -0.31 -9.19
C THR A 187 -28.48 -0.81 -9.89
N LYS A 188 -28.43 -0.80 -11.21
CA LYS A 188 -29.43 -1.41 -12.11
C LYS A 188 -28.80 -2.43 -13.04
N LYS A 189 -29.68 -3.13 -13.81
CA LYS A 189 -29.26 -4.12 -14.80
C LYS A 189 -28.20 -3.56 -15.77
N ASN A 190 -28.31 -2.28 -16.14
CA ASN A 190 -27.49 -1.65 -17.18
C ASN A 190 -26.28 -0.87 -16.65
N GLY A 191 -26.10 -0.75 -15.35
CA GLY A 191 -24.94 -0.05 -14.78
C GLY A 191 -25.08 0.30 -13.32
N SER A 192 -24.12 1.06 -12.81
CA SER A 192 -24.11 1.55 -11.43
C SER A 192 -23.61 3.00 -11.37
N ILE A 193 -24.10 3.73 -10.40
CA ILE A 193 -23.65 5.06 -10.01
C ILE A 193 -23.36 4.99 -8.51
N SER A 194 -22.21 5.53 -8.10
CA SER A 194 -21.84 5.74 -6.71
C SER A 194 -21.55 7.21 -6.48
N ILE A 195 -22.05 7.77 -5.39
CA ILE A 195 -21.79 9.14 -4.97
C ILE A 195 -21.40 9.08 -3.50
N GLY A 196 -20.27 9.69 -3.14
CA GLY A 196 -19.75 9.73 -1.78
C GLY A 196 -19.24 11.11 -1.38
N PHE A 197 -19.43 11.43 -0.10
CA PHE A 197 -18.91 12.62 0.56
C PHE A 197 -18.05 12.14 1.73
N GLY A 198 -16.82 12.64 1.81
CA GLY A 198 -15.88 12.25 2.83
C GLY A 198 -15.24 13.43 3.54
N GLN A 199 -14.80 13.15 4.76
CA GLN A 199 -13.96 14.06 5.54
C GLN A 199 -12.80 13.27 6.14
N ARG A 200 -11.61 13.82 5.98
CA ARG A 200 -10.39 13.31 6.57
C ARG A 200 -9.77 14.35 7.49
N GLU A 201 -9.37 13.91 8.66
CA GLU A 201 -8.68 14.72 9.64
C GLU A 201 -7.26 14.18 9.83
N ASP A 202 -6.26 15.02 9.58
CA ASP A 202 -4.85 14.68 9.73
C ASP A 202 -4.27 15.36 10.99
N LEU A 203 -3.61 14.57 11.83
CA LEU A 203 -2.93 15.01 13.04
C LEU A 203 -1.44 14.65 12.96
N LYS A 204 -0.59 15.48 13.51
CA LYS A 204 0.85 15.20 13.67
C LYS A 204 1.26 15.30 15.11
N ALA A 205 2.29 14.56 15.48
CA ALA A 205 2.90 14.69 16.79
C ALA A 205 3.45 16.10 16.99
N SER A 206 3.18 16.69 18.16
CA SER A 206 3.74 17.99 18.52
C SER A 206 5.25 17.92 18.61
N PHE A 207 5.93 18.96 18.11
CA PHE A 207 7.39 19.03 18.20
C PHE A 207 7.91 19.12 19.65
N LEU A 208 7.14 19.77 20.51
CA LEU A 208 7.52 19.96 21.92
C LEU A 208 7.17 18.74 22.79
N GLU A 209 6.09 18.06 22.46
CA GLU A 209 5.57 16.93 23.22
C GLU A 209 5.08 15.83 22.24
N PRO A 210 5.96 14.91 21.82
CA PRO A 210 5.61 13.91 20.78
C PRO A 210 4.47 12.94 21.14
N SER A 211 4.09 12.86 22.41
CA SER A 211 2.91 12.11 22.86
C SER A 211 1.58 12.83 22.56
N ARG A 212 1.63 14.16 22.32
CA ARG A 212 0.47 14.98 22.00
C ARG A 212 0.31 15.09 20.49
N MET A 213 -0.87 14.70 19.99
CA MET A 213 -1.25 14.88 18.58
C MET A 213 -1.95 16.21 18.37
N GLU A 214 -1.48 16.98 17.41
CA GLU A 214 -2.05 18.27 17.03
C GLU A 214 -2.65 18.15 15.64
N LYS A 215 -3.88 18.62 15.48
CA LYS A 215 -4.56 18.67 14.20
C LYS A 215 -3.81 19.60 13.27
N THR A 216 -3.54 19.13 12.05
CA THR A 216 -2.81 19.90 11.04
C THR A 216 -3.68 20.35 9.89
N GLN A 217 -4.59 19.47 9.44
CA GLN A 217 -5.45 19.78 8.30
C GLN A 217 -6.74 18.96 8.32
N ILE A 218 -7.74 19.47 7.60
CA ILE A 218 -8.97 18.77 7.28
C ILE A 218 -9.07 18.66 5.76
N GLY A 219 -9.34 17.45 5.27
CA GLY A 219 -9.65 17.18 3.86
C GLY A 219 -11.14 16.91 3.68
N LYS A 220 -11.81 17.58 2.75
CA LYS A 220 -13.18 17.29 2.34
C LYS A 220 -13.14 16.68 0.94
N THR A 221 -13.81 15.55 0.74
CA THR A 221 -13.78 14.79 -0.51
C THR A 221 -15.18 14.62 -1.06
N ILE A 222 -15.34 14.81 -2.37
CA ILE A 222 -16.51 14.42 -3.15
C ILE A 222 -16.01 13.41 -4.18
N GLN A 223 -16.68 12.27 -4.28
CA GLN A 223 -16.39 11.29 -5.31
C GLN A 223 -17.66 10.83 -6.01
N MET A 224 -17.53 10.56 -7.31
CA MET A 224 -18.60 10.03 -8.14
C MET A 224 -18.00 8.96 -9.06
N ASP A 225 -18.62 7.79 -9.08
CA ASP A 225 -18.26 6.70 -9.97
C ASP A 225 -19.49 6.31 -10.79
N PHE A 226 -19.31 6.18 -12.08
CA PHE A 226 -20.33 5.69 -12.98
C PHE A 226 -19.77 4.56 -13.81
N ASN A 227 -20.47 3.43 -13.85
CA ASN A 227 -20.09 2.27 -14.65
C ASN A 227 -21.29 1.77 -15.43
N SER A 228 -21.21 1.71 -16.75
CA SER A 228 -22.23 1.03 -17.57
C SER A 228 -21.80 -0.42 -17.80
N LYS A 229 -22.80 -1.31 -17.87
CA LYS A 229 -22.62 -2.62 -18.46
C LYS A 229 -22.66 -2.49 -19.98
N GLN A 230 -22.02 -3.43 -20.66
CA GLN A 230 -21.99 -3.43 -22.11
C GLN A 230 -23.41 -3.50 -22.68
N SER A 231 -23.78 -2.49 -23.47
CA SER A 231 -25.03 -2.40 -24.21
C SER A 231 -24.73 -1.93 -25.62
N SER A 232 -25.27 -2.63 -26.61
CA SER A 232 -25.06 -2.31 -28.05
C SER A 232 -23.57 -2.18 -28.46
N GLY A 233 -22.69 -2.89 -27.75
CA GLY A 233 -21.24 -2.85 -27.99
C GLY A 233 -20.49 -1.81 -27.16
N TRP A 234 -21.18 -0.87 -26.50
CA TRP A 234 -20.56 0.18 -25.70
C TRP A 234 -20.46 -0.20 -24.22
N ARG A 235 -19.33 0.13 -23.64
CA ARG A 235 -19.09 0.11 -22.20
C ARG A 235 -18.37 1.40 -21.80
N HIS A 236 -18.83 2.04 -20.72
CA HIS A 236 -18.18 3.24 -20.19
C HIS A 236 -18.05 3.18 -18.68
N SER A 237 -16.94 3.74 -18.23
CA SER A 237 -16.63 3.93 -16.82
C SER A 237 -16.10 5.34 -16.61
N TRP A 238 -16.64 6.05 -15.64
CA TRP A 238 -16.25 7.40 -15.29
C TRP A 238 -15.99 7.46 -13.80
N MET A 239 -14.92 8.09 -13.43
CA MET A 239 -14.57 8.41 -12.04
C MET A 239 -14.29 9.91 -11.95
N PHE A 240 -14.88 10.54 -10.98
CA PHE A 240 -14.60 11.92 -10.60
C PHE A 240 -14.31 11.96 -9.12
N ARG A 241 -13.24 12.65 -8.72
CA ARG A 241 -12.90 12.90 -7.32
C ARG A 241 -12.40 14.32 -7.18
N GLN A 242 -12.96 15.04 -6.21
CA GLN A 242 -12.47 16.35 -5.78
C GLN A 242 -12.12 16.29 -4.31
N ARG A 243 -11.00 16.88 -3.94
CA ARG A 243 -10.55 17.01 -2.56
C ARG A 243 -10.09 18.43 -2.28
N ILE A 244 -10.63 19.01 -1.23
CA ILE A 244 -10.25 20.33 -0.70
C ILE A 244 -9.58 20.09 0.64
N GLN A 245 -8.39 20.64 0.85
CA GLN A 245 -7.66 20.57 2.11
C GLN A 245 -7.59 21.96 2.73
N GLU A 246 -8.01 22.05 3.98
CA GLU A 246 -8.02 23.26 4.79
C GLU A 246 -7.05 23.08 5.97
N ASN A 247 -6.33 24.14 6.33
CA ASN A 247 -5.53 24.15 7.57
C ASN A 247 -6.43 24.40 8.78
N ASN A 248 -5.84 24.44 9.99
CA ASN A 248 -6.57 24.70 11.22
C ASN A 248 -7.24 26.10 11.30
N ALA A 249 -6.79 27.06 10.50
CA ALA A 249 -7.39 28.38 10.39
C ALA A 249 -8.55 28.43 9.40
N GLY A 250 -8.86 27.32 8.70
CA GLY A 250 -9.90 27.25 7.68
C GLY A 250 -9.46 27.77 6.30
N GLU A 251 -8.17 28.02 6.11
CA GLU A 251 -7.64 28.46 4.83
C GLU A 251 -7.40 27.26 3.91
N ILE A 252 -7.84 27.37 2.66
CA ILE A 252 -7.63 26.34 1.64
C ILE A 252 -6.15 26.29 1.29
N GLN A 253 -5.53 25.15 1.62
CA GLN A 253 -4.14 24.87 1.27
C GLN A 253 -4.04 24.21 -0.10
N ASN A 254 -4.93 23.28 -0.38
CA ASN A 254 -4.94 22.53 -1.63
C ASN A 254 -6.37 22.28 -2.12
N ASN A 255 -6.55 22.39 -3.42
CA ASN A 255 -7.78 21.98 -4.10
C ASN A 255 -7.38 21.20 -5.36
N PHE A 256 -7.63 19.90 -5.37
CA PHE A 256 -7.33 19.07 -6.51
C PHE A 256 -8.54 18.25 -6.94
N SER A 257 -8.66 18.10 -8.23
CA SER A 257 -9.68 17.27 -8.85
C SER A 257 -9.03 16.29 -9.82
N THR A 258 -9.59 15.11 -9.89
CA THR A 258 -9.19 14.07 -10.84
C THR A 258 -10.44 13.55 -11.52
N MET A 259 -10.38 13.42 -12.82
CA MET A 259 -11.41 12.81 -13.64
C MET A 259 -10.77 11.76 -14.54
N ARG A 260 -11.34 10.56 -14.56
CA ARG A 260 -10.95 9.51 -15.49
C ARG A 260 -12.18 8.98 -16.20
N GLY A 261 -12.13 8.93 -17.53
CA GLY A 261 -13.14 8.33 -18.37
C GLY A 261 -12.55 7.21 -19.21
N ILE A 262 -13.23 6.08 -19.27
CA ILE A 262 -12.90 4.95 -20.14
C ILE A 262 -14.14 4.64 -20.98
N LEU A 263 -13.99 4.65 -22.29
CA LEU A 263 -15.03 4.32 -23.25
C LEU A 263 -14.51 3.20 -24.14
N ASN A 264 -15.19 2.06 -24.14
CA ASN A 264 -14.84 0.92 -24.97
C ASN A 264 -16.00 0.60 -25.92
N PHE A 265 -15.71 0.39 -27.18
CA PHE A 265 -16.64 -0.13 -28.17
C PHE A 265 -16.15 -1.47 -28.68
N ARG A 266 -16.94 -2.51 -28.46
CA ARG A 266 -16.69 -3.87 -28.98
C ARG A 266 -18.03 -4.54 -29.30
N LYS A 267 -18.31 -4.74 -30.56
CA LYS A 267 -19.52 -5.40 -31.01
C LYS A 267 -19.14 -6.58 -31.88
N HIS A 268 -19.66 -7.76 -31.59
CA HIS A 268 -19.35 -8.99 -32.35
C HIS A 268 -19.66 -8.92 -33.83
N THR A 269 -20.63 -8.10 -34.23
CA THR A 269 -21.07 -7.93 -35.62
C THR A 269 -20.38 -6.78 -36.33
N SER A 270 -19.44 -6.10 -35.69
CA SER A 270 -18.70 -4.96 -36.25
C SER A 270 -17.19 -5.26 -36.27
N PRO A 271 -16.47 -5.02 -37.35
CA PRO A 271 -15.02 -5.10 -37.37
C PRO A 271 -14.36 -3.96 -36.58
N LEU A 272 -15.13 -2.91 -36.26
CA LEU A 272 -14.62 -1.76 -35.52
C LEU A 272 -14.53 -2.07 -34.05
N GLN A 273 -13.37 -1.81 -33.46
CA GLN A 273 -13.13 -1.77 -32.02
C GLN A 273 -12.47 -0.44 -31.69
N ALA A 274 -12.91 0.19 -30.61
CA ALA A 274 -12.35 1.46 -30.16
C ALA A 274 -12.23 1.50 -28.64
N ASP A 275 -11.09 1.96 -28.16
CA ASP A 275 -10.82 2.20 -26.76
C ASP A 275 -10.35 3.66 -26.59
N LEU A 276 -11.08 4.44 -25.80
CA LEU A 276 -10.75 5.83 -25.47
C LEU A 276 -10.56 5.94 -23.98
N VAL A 277 -9.43 6.50 -23.55
CA VAL A 277 -9.12 6.81 -22.16
C VAL A 277 -8.90 8.31 -22.04
N LEU A 278 -9.68 8.96 -21.19
CA LEU A 278 -9.58 10.36 -20.84
C LEU A 278 -9.10 10.48 -19.41
N ASN A 279 -8.02 11.22 -19.19
CA ASN A 279 -7.54 11.55 -17.85
C ASN A 279 -7.39 13.08 -17.78
N ALA A 280 -8.03 13.68 -16.78
CA ALA A 280 -7.87 15.10 -16.47
C ALA A 280 -7.56 15.21 -14.98
N GLN A 281 -6.51 15.94 -14.65
CA GLN A 281 -6.11 16.19 -13.28
C GLN A 281 -5.79 17.68 -13.13
N ASN A 282 -6.38 18.29 -12.12
CA ASN A 282 -6.01 19.60 -11.63
C ASN A 282 -5.46 19.44 -10.22
N GLY A 283 -4.25 19.89 -9.97
CA GLY A 283 -3.60 19.80 -8.68
C GLY A 283 -2.39 20.72 -8.65
N LEU A 284 -1.86 20.98 -7.47
CA LEU A 284 -0.55 21.61 -7.35
C LEU A 284 0.48 20.69 -8.02
N ASN A 285 1.11 21.19 -9.07
CA ASN A 285 2.39 20.63 -9.48
C ASN A 285 3.33 20.87 -8.30
N GLU A 286 3.75 19.81 -7.63
CA GLU A 286 4.93 19.91 -6.79
C GLU A 286 6.03 20.52 -7.65
N SER A 287 6.41 21.75 -7.35
CA SER A 287 7.60 22.34 -7.96
C SER A 287 8.74 21.41 -7.57
N ARG A 288 9.29 20.69 -8.54
CA ARG A 288 10.48 19.87 -8.29
C ARG A 288 11.57 20.84 -7.87
N ALA A 289 11.79 20.95 -6.57
CA ALA A 289 12.94 21.65 -6.05
C ALA A 289 14.17 20.83 -6.44
N VAL A 290 15.10 21.46 -7.15
CA VAL A 290 16.39 20.86 -7.39
C VAL A 290 17.12 20.92 -6.05
N VAL A 291 17.22 19.78 -5.37
CA VAL A 291 18.01 19.65 -4.15
C VAL A 291 19.45 19.33 -4.57
N TYR A 292 20.38 20.15 -4.14
CA TYR A 292 21.81 19.93 -4.36
C TYR A 292 22.38 19.21 -3.14
N ASP A 293 22.74 17.94 -3.31
CA ASP A 293 23.43 17.18 -2.28
C ASP A 293 24.93 17.33 -2.41
N SER A 294 25.63 17.46 -1.27
CA SER A 294 27.09 17.47 -1.23
C SER A 294 27.62 16.04 -1.43
N ILE A 295 28.21 15.79 -2.60
CA ILE A 295 28.78 14.46 -2.95
C ILE A 295 30.31 14.42 -2.80
N GLY A 296 30.93 15.44 -2.18
CA GLY A 296 32.35 15.55 -1.96
C GLY A 296 33.05 16.48 -2.92
N VAL A 297 34.25 16.92 -2.51
CA VAL A 297 35.05 17.89 -3.26
C VAL A 297 35.53 17.29 -4.59
N GLY A 298 35.23 17.98 -5.69
CA GLY A 298 35.66 17.59 -7.04
C GLY A 298 34.74 16.57 -7.76
N LEU A 299 33.69 16.08 -7.11
CA LEU A 299 32.78 15.07 -7.72
C LEU A 299 31.50 15.67 -8.31
N GLY A 300 31.11 16.88 -7.90
CA GLY A 300 29.90 17.56 -8.34
C GLY A 300 30.04 18.35 -9.63
N HIS A 301 28.92 18.74 -10.22
CA HIS A 301 28.85 19.63 -11.38
C HIS A 301 28.54 21.09 -11.00
N TYR A 302 28.21 21.35 -9.72
CA TYR A 302 27.80 22.64 -9.21
C TYR A 302 28.63 22.99 -7.99
N ARG A 303 28.96 24.29 -7.87
CA ARG A 303 29.63 24.87 -6.73
C ARG A 303 28.71 25.92 -6.11
N TYR A 304 28.60 25.92 -4.79
CA TYR A 304 27.92 26.98 -4.08
C TYR A 304 28.73 28.26 -4.09
N ASP A 305 28.14 29.37 -4.54
CA ASP A 305 28.72 30.70 -4.49
C ASP A 305 28.09 31.48 -3.33
N PRO A 306 28.85 31.76 -2.25
CA PRO A 306 28.31 32.44 -1.08
C PRO A 306 27.99 33.92 -1.32
N LEU A 307 28.53 34.55 -2.39
CA LEU A 307 28.23 35.94 -2.73
C LEU A 307 26.89 36.08 -3.44
N LEU A 308 26.53 35.09 -4.25
CA LEU A 308 25.27 35.06 -4.99
C LEU A 308 24.19 34.26 -4.25
N ASN A 309 24.56 33.52 -3.20
CA ASN A 309 23.70 32.57 -2.49
C ASN A 309 23.01 31.53 -3.42
N GLU A 310 23.77 31.11 -4.47
CA GLU A 310 23.28 30.23 -5.50
C GLU A 310 24.28 29.13 -5.85
N TYR A 311 23.77 28.01 -6.40
CA TYR A 311 24.62 26.95 -6.95
C TYR A 311 24.90 27.22 -8.44
N ILE A 312 26.15 27.54 -8.75
CA ILE A 312 26.63 27.79 -10.12
C ILE A 312 27.30 26.54 -10.68
N ARG A 313 27.03 26.27 -11.96
CA ARG A 313 27.67 25.17 -12.67
C ARG A 313 29.16 25.43 -12.86
N ASP A 314 29.98 24.56 -12.29
CA ASP A 314 31.45 24.67 -12.44
C ASP A 314 31.92 23.73 -13.56
N LYS A 315 32.41 24.31 -14.65
CA LYS A 315 32.91 23.58 -15.81
C LYS A 315 34.25 22.85 -15.56
N LYS A 316 34.92 23.16 -14.44
CA LYS A 316 36.23 22.59 -14.07
C LYS A 316 36.11 21.34 -13.19
N ILE A 317 34.95 21.16 -12.53
CA ILE A 317 34.70 20.02 -11.68
C ILE A 317 34.12 18.90 -12.56
N GLY A 318 34.72 17.72 -12.54
CA GLY A 318 34.24 16.53 -13.29
C GLY A 318 35.04 16.19 -14.56
N ARG A 319 36.14 16.87 -14.84
CA ARG A 319 37.14 16.34 -15.80
C ARG A 319 38.07 15.41 -15.04
N ALA A 320 37.86 14.10 -15.21
CA ALA A 320 38.88 13.12 -14.90
C ALA A 320 40.13 13.49 -15.78
N HIS A 321 41.24 13.75 -15.17
CA HIS A 321 42.51 13.73 -15.91
C HIS A 321 42.78 12.27 -16.27
N VAL A 322 42.74 11.99 -17.57
CA VAL A 322 43.31 10.78 -18.14
C VAL A 322 44.85 10.93 -18.11
#